data_d4257971e54d47cef9ba748ea2e8a14e
#
_entry.id   d4257971e54d47cef9ba748ea2e8a14e
#
_cell.length_a   1.000
_cell.length_b   1.000
_cell.length_c   1.000
_cell.angle_alpha   90.00
_cell.angle_beta   90.00
_cell.angle_gamma   90.00
#
_symmetry.space_group_name_H-M   'P 1'
#
loop_
_entity.id
_entity.type
_entity.pdbx_description
1 polymer ?
#
loop_
_entity_poly.entity_id
_entity_poly.type
_entity_poly.pdbx_seq_one_letter_code
_entity_poly.pdbx_strand_id
1 'polypeptide(L)'
;MTKHIVMFKLQGSEEVRRETALRFKAALDALPAQIDVLQSIEVALNENPAEDWDIVLTAIVPTMEDVAVYAKHPAHVAAAAIIKDVKELRACVDYNL
;
A
#
# COMPACT_ATOMS: atom_id res chain seq x y z
N MET A 1 12.86 14.18 3.39
CA MET A 1 12.09 12.93 3.20
C MET A 1 10.63 13.22 2.95
N THR A 2 9.99 12.40 2.18
CA THR A 2 8.56 12.50 1.87
C THR A 2 7.85 11.26 2.39
N LYS A 3 6.72 11.46 3.06
CA LYS A 3 5.87 10.39 3.55
C LYS A 3 4.66 10.23 2.62
N HIS A 4 4.42 9.00 2.19
CA HIS A 4 3.33 8.59 1.30
C HIS A 4 2.40 7.68 2.08
N ILE A 5 1.18 8.14 2.32
CA ILE A 5 0.19 7.38 3.09
C ILE A 5 -0.99 7.02 2.19
N VAL A 6 -1.32 5.74 2.11
CA VAL A 6 -2.41 5.25 1.28
C VAL A 6 -3.31 4.37 2.11
N MET A 7 -4.62 4.53 1.94
CA MET A 7 -5.62 3.63 2.51
C MET A 7 -6.40 2.97 1.39
N PHE A 8 -6.74 1.71 1.59
CA PHE A 8 -7.57 0.95 0.66
C PHE A 8 -8.80 0.39 1.35
N LYS A 9 -9.93 0.52 0.68
CA LYS A 9 -11.14 -0.20 1.03
C LYS A 9 -11.35 -1.30 0.00
N LEU A 10 -11.56 -2.53 0.45
CA LEU A 10 -11.76 -3.69 -0.40
C LEU A 10 -13.23 -4.11 -0.38
N GLN A 11 -13.66 -4.81 -1.43
CA GLN A 11 -15.00 -5.37 -1.54
C GLN A 11 -14.93 -6.90 -1.57
N GLY A 12 -16.05 -7.53 -1.27
CA GLY A 12 -16.17 -8.97 -1.21
C GLY A 12 -16.41 -9.46 0.22
N SER A 13 -16.40 -10.77 0.42
CA SER A 13 -16.57 -11.35 1.75
C SER A 13 -15.42 -10.96 2.67
N GLU A 14 -15.65 -11.04 3.96
CA GLU A 14 -14.60 -10.78 4.96
C GLU A 14 -13.39 -11.69 4.73
N GLU A 15 -13.61 -12.96 4.42
CA GLU A 15 -12.55 -13.92 4.14
C GLU A 15 -11.72 -13.52 2.92
N VAL A 16 -12.37 -13.17 1.81
CA VAL A 16 -11.69 -12.74 0.58
C VAL A 16 -10.89 -11.47 0.81
N ARG A 17 -11.49 -10.48 1.49
CA ARG A 17 -10.82 -9.21 1.79
C ARG A 17 -9.57 -9.42 2.65
N ARG A 18 -9.69 -10.23 3.71
CA ARG A 18 -8.56 -10.50 4.61
C ARG A 18 -7.45 -11.27 3.92
N GLU A 19 -7.77 -12.33 3.19
CA GLU A 19 -6.79 -13.14 2.47
C GLU A 19 -6.03 -12.28 1.46
N THR A 20 -6.76 -11.48 0.66
CA THR A 20 -6.16 -10.61 -0.35
C THR A 20 -5.30 -9.54 0.29
N ALA A 21 -5.76 -8.94 1.40
CA ALA A 21 -5.00 -7.92 2.14
C ALA A 21 -3.68 -8.49 2.69
N LEU A 22 -3.69 -9.72 3.20
CA LEU A 22 -2.47 -10.36 3.71
C LEU A 22 -1.47 -10.65 2.58
N ARG A 23 -1.93 -11.08 1.42
CA ARG A 23 -1.07 -11.29 0.24
C ARG A 23 -0.48 -9.96 -0.24
N PHE A 24 -1.28 -8.93 -0.27
CA PHE A 24 -0.85 -7.58 -0.66
C PHE A 24 0.22 -7.06 0.31
N LYS A 25 -0.02 -7.19 1.62
CA LYS A 25 0.94 -6.80 2.65
C LYS A 25 2.27 -7.53 2.46
N ALA A 26 2.26 -8.83 2.24
CA ALA A 26 3.49 -9.60 2.04
C ALA A 26 4.28 -9.10 0.82
N ALA A 27 3.62 -8.80 -0.28
CA ALA A 27 4.26 -8.27 -1.49
C ALA A 27 4.84 -6.88 -1.25
N LEU A 28 4.11 -6.00 -0.55
CA LEU A 28 4.58 -4.65 -0.24
C LEU A 28 5.75 -4.66 0.75
N ASP A 29 5.71 -5.53 1.76
CA ASP A 29 6.80 -5.64 2.74
C ASP A 29 8.14 -6.04 2.08
N ALA A 30 8.10 -6.69 0.92
CA ALA A 30 9.29 -7.08 0.18
C ALA A 30 9.85 -5.97 -0.72
N LEU A 31 9.12 -4.86 -0.93
CA LEU A 31 9.51 -3.82 -1.88
C LEU A 31 10.79 -3.04 -1.52
N PRO A 32 11.12 -2.75 -0.25
CA PRO A 32 12.35 -2.02 0.05
C PRO A 32 13.62 -2.69 -0.48
N ALA A 33 13.63 -4.02 -0.56
CA ALA A 33 14.75 -4.77 -1.11
C ALA A 33 14.84 -4.68 -2.64
N GLN A 34 13.77 -4.23 -3.31
CA GLN A 34 13.65 -4.22 -4.77
C GLN A 34 13.61 -2.83 -5.37
N ILE A 35 13.25 -1.81 -4.60
CA ILE A 35 13.05 -0.43 -5.08
C ILE A 35 14.00 0.49 -4.33
N ASP A 36 15.03 0.98 -5.02
CA ASP A 36 16.12 1.75 -4.40
C ASP A 36 15.64 3.01 -3.68
N VAL A 37 14.67 3.73 -4.24
CA VAL A 37 14.17 4.98 -3.62
C VAL A 37 13.30 4.73 -2.40
N LEU A 38 12.78 3.51 -2.21
CA LEU A 38 11.93 3.19 -1.08
C LEU A 38 12.76 2.94 0.18
N GLN A 39 12.76 3.91 1.10
CA GLN A 39 13.52 3.84 2.35
C GLN A 39 12.88 2.87 3.34
N SER A 40 11.57 2.91 3.43
CA SER A 40 10.80 2.04 4.31
C SER A 40 9.35 1.96 3.85
N ILE A 41 8.68 0.90 4.24
CA ILE A 41 7.25 0.74 4.06
C ILE A 41 6.68 0.02 5.27
N GLU A 42 5.54 0.49 5.75
CA GLU A 42 4.78 -0.18 6.80
C GLU A 42 3.37 -0.41 6.27
N VAL A 43 2.89 -1.62 6.34
CA VAL A 43 1.55 -2.00 5.90
C VAL A 43 0.82 -2.65 7.05
N ALA A 44 -0.36 -2.15 7.36
CA ALA A 44 -1.18 -2.70 8.44
C ALA A 44 -2.61 -2.91 7.96
N LEU A 45 -3.23 -3.97 8.46
CA LEU A 45 -4.64 -4.24 8.25
C LEU A 45 -5.44 -3.60 9.38
N ASN A 46 -6.62 -3.05 9.04
CA ASN A 46 -7.51 -2.51 10.05
C ASN A 46 -7.98 -3.61 11.02
N GLU A 47 -7.89 -3.34 12.30
CA GLU A 47 -8.32 -4.24 13.36
C GLU A 47 -9.53 -3.69 14.13
N ASN A 48 -10.03 -2.52 13.74
CA ASN A 48 -11.20 -1.90 14.39
C ASN A 48 -12.47 -2.27 13.63
N PRO A 49 -13.34 -3.12 14.20
CA PRO A 49 -14.56 -3.57 13.51
C PRO A 49 -15.59 -2.46 13.29
N ALA A 50 -15.42 -1.30 13.94
CA ALA A 50 -16.31 -0.15 13.76
C ALA A 50 -15.94 0.69 12.52
N GLU A 51 -14.80 0.41 11.87
CA GLU A 51 -14.31 1.17 10.74
C GLU A 51 -14.38 0.36 9.45
N ASP A 52 -14.51 1.07 8.32
CA ASP A 52 -14.78 0.44 7.03
C ASP A 52 -13.54 0.23 6.15
N TRP A 53 -12.45 0.94 6.41
CA TRP A 53 -11.22 0.81 5.61
C TRP A 53 -10.46 -0.44 6.01
N ASP A 54 -9.79 -1.08 5.05
CA ASP A 54 -9.18 -2.40 5.27
C ASP A 54 -7.67 -2.36 5.47
N ILE A 55 -6.96 -1.46 4.77
CA ILE A 55 -5.50 -1.45 4.73
C ILE A 55 -5.00 -0.02 4.79
N VAL A 56 -3.90 0.20 5.54
CA VAL A 56 -3.12 1.42 5.46
C VAL A 56 -1.67 1.07 5.14
N LEU A 57 -1.05 1.83 4.24
CA LEU A 57 0.39 1.75 4.04
C LEU A 57 1.02 3.11 4.25
N THR A 58 2.24 3.11 4.78
CA THR A 58 3.05 4.31 4.96
C THR A 58 4.42 4.03 4.37
N ALA A 59 4.78 4.76 3.31
CA ALA A 59 6.07 4.62 2.65
C ALA A 59 6.88 5.89 2.81
N ILE A 60 8.19 5.76 2.94
CA ILE A 60 9.13 6.88 3.01
C ILE A 60 10.03 6.82 1.79
N VAL A 61 10.11 7.95 1.08
CA VAL A 61 10.99 8.14 -0.07
C VAL A 61 11.76 9.47 0.10
N PRO A 62 12.90 9.66 -0.59
CA PRO A 62 13.71 10.87 -0.41
C PRO A 62 13.01 12.17 -0.78
N THR A 63 12.29 12.21 -1.90
CA THR A 63 11.66 13.42 -2.43
C THR A 63 10.25 13.12 -2.93
N MET A 64 9.47 14.18 -3.15
CA MET A 64 8.12 14.04 -3.71
C MET A 64 8.14 13.37 -5.10
N GLU A 65 9.13 13.67 -5.92
CA GLU A 65 9.27 13.05 -7.25
C GLU A 65 9.50 11.55 -7.15
N ASP A 66 10.13 11.08 -6.08
CA ASP A 66 10.40 9.67 -5.87
C ASP A 66 9.12 8.85 -5.58
N VAL A 67 8.02 9.50 -5.19
CA VAL A 67 6.72 8.83 -5.07
C VAL A 67 6.32 8.23 -6.41
N ALA A 68 6.50 8.99 -7.51
CA ALA A 68 6.19 8.49 -8.85
C ALA A 68 7.17 7.38 -9.30
N VAL A 69 8.45 7.51 -8.96
CA VAL A 69 9.46 6.46 -9.26
C VAL A 69 9.06 5.15 -8.58
N TYR A 70 8.70 5.22 -7.31
CA TYR A 70 8.20 4.07 -6.54
C TYR A 70 6.93 3.49 -7.18
N ALA A 71 5.93 4.33 -7.45
CA ALA A 71 4.63 3.88 -7.96
C ALA A 71 4.72 3.20 -9.32
N LYS A 72 5.65 3.65 -10.19
CA LYS A 72 5.82 3.11 -11.54
C LYS A 72 6.78 1.93 -11.61
N HIS A 73 7.48 1.63 -10.53
CA HIS A 73 8.42 0.51 -10.52
C HIS A 73 7.68 -0.81 -10.79
N PRO A 74 8.24 -1.70 -11.65
CA PRO A 74 7.58 -2.97 -11.97
C PRO A 74 7.20 -3.82 -10.75
N ALA A 75 8.03 -3.83 -9.72
CA ALA A 75 7.73 -4.56 -8.48
C ALA A 75 6.51 -4.00 -7.77
N HIS A 76 6.34 -2.67 -7.74
CA HIS A 76 5.15 -2.02 -7.18
C HIS A 76 3.91 -2.32 -8.03
N VAL A 77 4.03 -2.23 -9.35
CA VAL A 77 2.91 -2.54 -10.27
C VAL A 77 2.43 -3.99 -10.06
N ALA A 78 3.36 -4.92 -9.90
CA ALA A 78 3.02 -6.33 -9.64
C ALA A 78 2.29 -6.49 -8.29
N ALA A 79 2.76 -5.80 -7.24
CA ALA A 79 2.10 -5.83 -5.93
C ALA A 79 0.69 -5.22 -6.00
N ALA A 80 0.54 -4.08 -6.68
CA ALA A 80 -0.76 -3.40 -6.83
C ALA A 80 -1.79 -4.27 -7.57
N ALA A 81 -1.34 -5.13 -8.47
CA ALA A 81 -2.21 -6.04 -9.22
C ALA A 81 -2.92 -7.04 -8.30
N ILE A 82 -2.36 -7.35 -7.12
CA ILE A 82 -2.95 -8.32 -6.19
C ILE A 82 -4.34 -7.89 -5.71
N ILE A 83 -4.56 -6.59 -5.48
CA ILE A 83 -5.85 -6.08 -4.99
C ILE A 83 -6.75 -5.52 -6.08
N LYS A 84 -6.28 -5.54 -7.34
CA LYS A 84 -6.97 -4.87 -8.45
C LYS A 84 -8.46 -5.22 -8.54
N ASP A 85 -8.81 -6.50 -8.42
CA ASP A 85 -10.18 -6.96 -8.62
C ASP A 85 -11.09 -6.73 -7.42
N VAL A 86 -10.51 -6.50 -6.24
CA VAL A 86 -11.28 -6.30 -5.00
C VAL A 86 -11.17 -4.89 -4.44
N LYS A 87 -10.36 -4.04 -5.03
CA LYS A 87 -10.21 -2.64 -4.60
C LYS A 87 -11.48 -1.86 -4.90
N GLU A 88 -12.11 -1.33 -3.86
CA GLU A 88 -13.30 -0.50 -4.00
C GLU A 88 -12.92 0.99 -3.99
N LEU A 89 -12.14 1.41 -3.00
CA LEU A 89 -11.74 2.81 -2.83
C LEU A 89 -10.26 2.90 -2.47
N ARG A 90 -9.64 4.00 -2.85
CA ARG A 90 -8.27 4.35 -2.50
C ARG A 90 -8.21 5.83 -2.09
N ALA A 91 -7.49 6.12 -1.02
CA ALA A 91 -7.20 7.48 -0.60
C ALA A 91 -5.69 7.61 -0.39
N CYS A 92 -5.14 8.76 -0.72
CA CYS A 92 -3.69 8.99 -0.60
C CYS A 92 -3.42 10.43 -0.14
N VAL A 93 -2.42 10.55 0.74
CA VAL A 93 -1.85 11.84 1.13
C VAL A 93 -0.33 11.72 1.10
N ASP A 94 0.34 12.66 0.43
CA ASP A 94 1.78 12.77 0.39
C ASP A 94 2.21 14.09 1.03
N TYR A 95 3.21 14.05 1.91
CA TYR A 95 3.72 15.27 2.52
C TYR A 95 5.19 15.16 2.87
N ASN A 96 5.85 16.32 2.89
CA ASN A 96 7.27 16.41 3.25
C ASN A 96 7.43 16.45 4.77
N LEU A 97 8.38 15.68 5.24
CA LEU A 97 8.74 15.64 6.66
C LEU A 97 9.65 16.81 7.03
#